data_66d19b803c31bbcb7c18533b69119e84
#
_entry.id   66d19b803c31bbcb7c18533b69119e84
#
_cell.length_a   1.000
_cell.length_b   1.000
_cell.length_c   1.000
_cell.angle_alpha   90.00
_cell.angle_beta   90.00
_cell.angle_gamma   90.00
#
_symmetry.space_group_name_H-M   'P 1'
#
loop_
_entity.id
_entity.type
_entity.pdbx_description
1 polymer ?
#
loop_
_entity_poly.entity_id
_entity_poly.type
_entity_poly.pdbx_seq_one_letter_code
_entity_poly.pdbx_strand_id
1 'polypeptide(L)' 'MTPLHEIVLVAVMVAHSPFGPAQLEYQSVEYYNSWATCRQEQQRLSQKQDKRTAYICLKVDRN' A
#
# COMPACT_ATOMS: atom_id res chain seq x y z
N MET A 1 26.20 0.26 8.19
CA MET A 1 25.17 0.84 7.36
C MET A 1 23.80 0.38 7.76
N THR A 2 22.90 1.29 7.89
CA THR A 2 21.59 0.97 8.37
C THR A 2 20.74 0.33 7.28
N PRO A 3 20.11 -0.78 7.59
CA PRO A 3 19.23 -1.37 6.61
C PRO A 3 18.06 -0.44 6.38
N LEU A 4 17.71 -0.30 5.14
CA LEU A 4 16.63 0.56 4.78
C LEU A 4 15.35 -0.23 4.67
N HIS A 5 14.26 0.42 4.96
CA HIS A 5 12.96 -0.22 4.79
C HIS A 5 12.65 -0.16 3.30
N GLU A 6 12.89 -1.26 2.64
CA GLU A 6 12.80 -1.31 1.19
C GLU A 6 11.43 -1.68 0.67
N ILE A 7 10.59 -2.18 1.52
CA ILE A 7 9.25 -2.61 1.10
C ILE A 7 8.23 -1.65 1.68
N VAL A 8 7.38 -1.13 0.84
CA VAL A 8 6.36 -0.21 1.31
C VAL A 8 4.99 -0.81 1.07
N LEU A 9 4.13 -0.68 2.08
CA LEU A 9 2.74 -1.08 1.96
C LEU A 9 1.95 0.14 1.53
N VAL A 10 1.26 0.01 0.41
CA VAL A 10 0.56 1.13 -0.18
C VAL A 10 -0.93 0.83 -0.22
N ALA A 11 -1.72 1.76 0.24
CA ALA A 11 -3.17 1.68 0.11
C ALA A 11 -3.58 2.34 -1.19
N VAL A 12 -4.33 1.61 -1.99
CA VAL A 12 -4.80 2.11 -3.27
C VAL A 12 -6.30 2.27 -3.18
N MET A 13 -6.77 3.47 -3.38
CA MET A 13 -8.18 3.78 -3.27
C MET A 13 -8.69 4.39 -4.57
N VAL A 14 -9.97 4.20 -4.81
CA VAL A 14 -10.60 4.80 -5.98
C VAL A 14 -11.36 6.03 -5.52
N ALA A 15 -10.98 7.17 -6.03
CA ALA A 15 -11.66 8.41 -5.72
C ALA A 15 -12.65 8.70 -6.84
N HIS A 16 -13.90 8.85 -6.49
CA HIS A 16 -14.94 9.15 -7.46
C HIS A 16 -15.21 10.64 -7.47
N SER A 17 -15.26 11.17 -8.67
CA SER A 17 -15.58 12.56 -8.86
C SER A 17 -16.92 12.66 -9.58
N PRO A 18 -17.82 13.52 -9.12
CA PRO A 18 -19.10 13.65 -9.80
C PRO A 18 -18.98 14.28 -11.19
N PHE A 19 -17.87 14.93 -11.43
CA PHE A 19 -17.71 15.61 -12.71
C PHE A 19 -16.57 15.07 -13.55
N GLY A 20 -16.07 13.92 -13.24
CA GLY A 20 -14.95 13.39 -14.00
C GLY A 20 -14.78 11.91 -13.80
N PRO A 21 -13.78 11.33 -14.44
CA PRO A 21 -13.54 9.91 -14.31
C PRO A 21 -12.98 9.58 -12.93
N ALA A 22 -13.16 8.34 -12.51
CA ALA A 22 -12.60 7.87 -11.26
C ALA A 22 -11.08 7.91 -11.35
N GLN A 23 -10.45 8.24 -10.27
CA GLN A 23 -9.01 8.31 -10.20
C GLN A 23 -8.51 7.41 -9.10
N LEU A 24 -7.32 6.85 -9.27
CA LEU A 24 -6.70 6.05 -8.24
C LEU A 24 -5.85 6.94 -7.37
N GLU A 25 -5.96 6.74 -6.07
CA GLU A 25 -5.14 7.46 -5.11
C GLU A 25 -4.30 6.47 -4.36
N TYR A 26 -3.05 6.82 -4.15
CA TYR A 26 -2.10 5.95 -3.48
C TYR A 26 -1.60 6.64 -2.22
N GLN A 27 -1.52 5.88 -1.16
CA GLN A 27 -1.03 6.41 0.09
C GLN A 27 -0.13 5.39 0.75
N SER A 28 1.08 5.81 1.09
CA SER A 28 2.00 4.93 1.82
C SER A 28 1.49 4.74 3.24
N VAL A 29 1.42 3.49 3.64
CA VAL A 29 0.94 3.16 4.98
C VAL A 29 2.12 2.95 5.91
N GLU A 30 3.05 2.10 5.49
CA GLU A 30 4.15 1.75 6.36
C GLU A 30 5.28 1.15 5.53
N TYR A 31 6.50 1.24 6.05
CA TYR A 31 7.65 0.65 5.39
C TYR A 31 8.14 -0.53 6.20
N TYR A 32 8.56 -1.57 5.50
CA TYR A 32 9.02 -2.79 6.14
C TYR A 32 10.34 -3.25 5.55
N ASN A 33 11.02 -4.12 6.28
CA ASN A 33 12.29 -4.66 5.83
C ASN A 33 12.16 -5.92 5.02
N SER A 34 11.01 -6.55 5.03
CA SER A 34 10.86 -7.81 4.34
C SER A 34 9.48 -7.93 3.72
N TRP A 35 9.41 -8.74 2.67
CA TRP A 35 8.15 -8.98 2.00
C TRP A 35 7.18 -9.71 2.91
N ALA A 36 7.70 -10.63 3.73
CA ALA A 36 6.83 -11.42 4.59
C ALA A 36 6.06 -10.53 5.55
N THR A 37 6.75 -9.56 6.16
CA THR A 37 6.10 -8.65 7.08
C THR A 37 5.06 -7.79 6.37
N CYS A 38 5.42 -7.30 5.21
CA CYS A 38 4.48 -6.47 4.44
C CYS A 38 3.23 -7.27 4.07
N ARG A 39 3.42 -8.51 3.65
CA ARG A 39 2.28 -9.34 3.27
C ARG A 39 1.39 -9.68 4.44
N GLN A 40 1.97 -9.89 5.60
CA GLN A 40 1.18 -10.14 6.79
C GLN A 40 0.29 -8.95 7.11
N GLU A 41 0.84 -7.76 7.04
CA GLU A 41 0.07 -6.57 7.29
C GLU A 41 -0.96 -6.33 6.19
N GLN A 42 -0.59 -6.64 4.97
CA GLN A 42 -1.50 -6.51 3.86
C GLN A 42 -2.74 -7.38 4.08
N GLN A 43 -2.52 -8.62 4.49
CA GLN A 43 -3.63 -9.53 4.73
C GLN A 43 -4.47 -9.09 5.91
N ARG A 44 -3.82 -8.62 6.97
CA ARG A 44 -4.53 -8.18 8.15
C ARG A 44 -5.43 -6.99 7.83
N LEU A 45 -4.92 -6.05 7.09
CA LEU A 45 -5.69 -4.88 6.73
C LEU A 45 -6.77 -5.19 5.72
N SER A 46 -6.49 -6.11 4.80
CA SER A 46 -7.49 -6.49 3.82
C SER A 46 -8.69 -7.16 4.45
N GLN A 47 -8.46 -7.87 5.54
CA GLN A 47 -9.57 -8.54 6.19
C GLN A 47 -10.50 -7.59 6.90
N LYS A 48 -9.97 -6.45 7.27
CA LYS A 48 -10.79 -5.53 7.99
C LYS A 48 -11.61 -4.67 7.14
N GLN A 49 -11.53 -4.66 5.89
CA GLN A 49 -11.73 -3.74 5.11
C GLN A 49 -12.67 -3.49 4.33
N ASP A 50 -12.90 -2.52 4.06
CA ASP A 50 -13.54 -1.79 3.14
C ASP A 50 -13.07 -2.27 1.83
N LYS A 51 -13.99 -2.64 1.01
CA LYS A 51 -13.66 -3.18 -0.29
C LYS A 51 -13.18 -2.16 -1.29
N ARG A 52 -13.20 -0.90 -0.89
CA ARG A 52 -12.79 0.16 -1.79
C ARG A 52 -11.30 0.41 -1.72
N THR A 53 -10.64 -0.19 -0.77
CA THR A 53 -9.22 0.01 -0.59
C THR A 53 -8.50 -1.29 -0.82
N ALA A 54 -7.51 -1.26 -1.66
CA ALA A 54 -6.64 -2.40 -1.88
C ALA A 54 -5.28 -2.08 -1.29
N TYR A 55 -4.61 -3.10 -0.79
CA TYR A 55 -3.29 -2.91 -0.22
C TYR A 55 -2.30 -3.72 -1.03
N ILE A 56 -1.21 -3.08 -1.41
CA ILE A 56 -0.18 -3.76 -2.18
C ILE A 56 1.18 -3.50 -1.55
N CYS A 57 2.08 -4.45 -1.74
CA CYS A 57 3.45 -4.31 -1.28
C CYS A 57 4.32 -4.02 -2.49
N LEU A 58 5.11 -2.96 -2.38
CA LEU A 58 5.99 -2.56 -3.45
C LEU A 58 7.41 -2.45 -2.93
N LYS A 59 8.35 -2.76 -3.79
CA LYS A 59 9.75 -2.58 -3.43
C LYS A 59 10.18 -1.18 -3.82
N VAL A 60 10.79 -0.48 -2.89
CA VAL A 60 11.32 0.84 -3.15
C VAL A 60 12.72 0.68 -3.67
N ASP A 61 12.95 1.16 -4.89
CA ASP A 61 14.25 1.05 -5.50
C ASP A 61 15.04 2.29 -5.14
N ARG A 62 16.16 2.10 -4.50
CA ARG A 62 16.97 3.23 -4.10
C ARG A 62 18.32 3.13 -4.72
N ASN A 63 18.69 4.08 -5.43
CA ASN A 63 20.02 4.12 -6.02
C ASN A 63 20.95 4.97 -5.23
#